data_d85a8b7d516d0f94a69bd1359dd1117b
#
_entry.id   d85a8b7d516d0f94a69bd1359dd1117b
#
_cell.length_a   1.000
_cell.length_b   1.000
_cell.length_c   1.000
_cell.angle_alpha   90.00
_cell.angle_beta   90.00
_cell.angle_gamma   90.00
#
_symmetry.space_group_name_H-M   'P 1'
#
loop_
_entity.id
_entity.type
_entity.pdbx_description
1 polymer ?
#
loop_
_entity_poly.entity_id
_entity_poly.type
_entity_poly.pdbx_seq_one_letter_code
_entity_poly.pdbx_strand_id
1 'polypeptide(L)'
;MRILLVEDEVALSDALVQLFHKKKYIVDACYDGESGLDNALSGIYDMIVLDVMLPRMNGLDVLREIRAQKLNTPVLLLTAKDTVSDKVNGLDVGADDYMTKPFSSDELLARIRSLYRRNANVIFENVLTWSDLTLNLSTYELFCGKNSFKLGLKEFSMMELFLKNGSRILSKDTLIVKIWGYESDAENNNVEVYVSFLRKKLAHMKSKVAIKTVRGVGYCLEEKE
;
A
#
# COMPACT_ATOMS: atom_id res chain seq x y z
N MET A 1 3.39 0.65 -2.23
CA MET A 1 2.06 0.09 -1.93
C MET A 1 2.24 -1.33 -1.42
N ARG A 2 1.63 -1.64 -0.26
CA ARG A 2 1.63 -2.98 0.33
C ARG A 2 0.25 -3.62 0.14
N ILE A 3 0.21 -4.81 -0.43
CA ILE A 3 -1.01 -5.55 -0.76
C ILE A 3 -1.10 -6.78 0.16
N LEU A 4 -2.27 -7.00 0.75
CA LEU A 4 -2.64 -8.30 1.29
C LEU A 4 -3.38 -9.07 0.19
N LEU A 5 -2.88 -10.24 -0.16
CA LEU A 5 -3.53 -11.18 -1.08
C LEU A 5 -4.08 -12.35 -0.26
N VAL A 6 -5.39 -12.60 -0.33
CA VAL A 6 -6.04 -13.73 0.33
C VAL A 6 -6.68 -14.60 -0.75
N GLU A 7 -6.04 -15.71 -1.06
CA GLU A 7 -6.38 -16.62 -2.17
C GLU A 7 -5.94 -18.04 -1.82
N ASP A 8 -6.83 -19.00 -1.80
CA ASP A 8 -6.56 -20.38 -1.39
C ASP A 8 -5.92 -21.24 -2.50
N GLU A 9 -6.14 -20.89 -3.76
CA GLU A 9 -5.49 -21.56 -4.87
C GLU A 9 -4.02 -21.14 -4.98
N VAL A 10 -3.12 -22.01 -4.46
CA VAL A 10 -1.68 -21.72 -4.34
C VAL A 10 -1.08 -21.31 -5.70
N ALA A 11 -1.43 -21.98 -6.79
CA ALA A 11 -0.88 -21.67 -8.11
C ALA A 11 -1.27 -20.26 -8.59
N LEU A 12 -2.53 -19.85 -8.36
CA LEU A 12 -2.99 -18.50 -8.67
C LEU A 12 -2.36 -17.46 -7.75
N SER A 13 -2.30 -17.75 -6.45
CA SER A 13 -1.65 -16.90 -5.47
C SER A 13 -0.19 -16.61 -5.83
N ASP A 14 0.59 -17.64 -6.14
CA ASP A 14 2.00 -17.49 -6.56
C ASP A 14 2.15 -16.66 -7.83
N ALA A 15 1.29 -16.88 -8.82
CA ALA A 15 1.30 -16.10 -10.06
C ALA A 15 0.98 -14.62 -9.80
N LEU A 16 0.01 -14.33 -8.91
CA LEU A 16 -0.34 -12.96 -8.53
C LEU A 16 0.77 -12.29 -7.72
N VAL A 17 1.40 -13.00 -6.78
CA VAL A 17 2.56 -12.49 -6.03
C VAL A 17 3.68 -12.10 -6.97
N GLN A 18 4.03 -12.96 -7.95
CA GLN A 18 5.05 -12.64 -8.95
C GLN A 18 4.67 -11.42 -9.80
N LEU A 19 3.40 -11.33 -10.24
CA LEU A 19 2.88 -10.21 -10.99
C LEU A 19 3.02 -8.89 -10.21
N PHE A 20 2.64 -8.91 -8.94
CA PHE A 20 2.69 -7.73 -8.07
C PHE A 20 4.13 -7.34 -7.75
N HIS A 21 5.03 -8.30 -7.48
CA HIS A 21 6.45 -8.03 -7.29
C HIS A 21 7.10 -7.43 -8.54
N LYS A 22 6.73 -7.88 -9.75
CA LYS A 22 7.18 -7.29 -11.02
C LYS A 22 6.76 -5.83 -11.15
N LYS A 23 5.61 -5.46 -10.54
CA LYS A 23 5.14 -4.07 -10.44
C LYS A 23 5.68 -3.34 -9.20
N LYS A 24 6.62 -3.96 -8.46
CA LYS A 24 7.28 -3.42 -7.27
C LYS A 24 6.32 -3.17 -6.10
N TYR A 25 5.22 -3.90 -6.01
CA TYR A 25 4.39 -3.93 -4.83
C TYR A 25 4.99 -4.88 -3.79
N ILE A 26 4.79 -4.56 -2.52
CA ILE A 26 5.08 -5.47 -1.40
C ILE A 26 3.82 -6.29 -1.20
N VAL A 27 3.95 -7.61 -1.12
CA VAL A 27 2.80 -8.52 -1.03
C VAL A 27 3.00 -9.47 0.12
N ASP A 28 1.98 -9.61 0.94
CA ASP A 28 1.83 -10.70 1.90
C ASP A 28 0.65 -11.56 1.43
N ALA A 29 0.85 -12.88 1.37
CA ALA A 29 -0.15 -13.84 0.91
C ALA A 29 -0.68 -14.68 2.06
N CYS A 30 -2.00 -14.86 2.11
CA CYS A 30 -2.71 -15.76 3.00
C CYS A 30 -3.57 -16.71 2.17
N TYR A 31 -3.77 -17.93 2.65
CA TYR A 31 -4.45 -19.01 1.91
C TYR A 31 -5.78 -19.41 2.55
N ASP A 32 -6.24 -18.70 3.56
CA ASP A 32 -7.52 -18.89 4.23
C ASP A 32 -8.05 -17.58 4.81
N GLY A 33 -9.38 -17.55 5.07
CA GLY A 33 -10.05 -16.33 5.50
C GLY A 33 -9.69 -15.89 6.92
N GLU A 34 -9.40 -16.80 7.85
CA GLU A 34 -9.04 -16.46 9.23
C GLU A 34 -7.66 -15.75 9.25
N SER A 35 -6.66 -16.35 8.61
CA SER A 35 -5.34 -15.72 8.46
C SER A 35 -5.42 -14.41 7.69
N GLY A 36 -6.30 -14.35 6.68
CA GLY A 36 -6.57 -13.12 5.90
C GLY A 36 -7.13 -12.01 6.79
N LEU A 37 -8.09 -12.32 7.66
CA LEU A 37 -8.67 -11.37 8.61
C LEU A 37 -7.63 -10.86 9.61
N ASP A 38 -6.89 -11.76 10.26
CA ASP A 38 -5.87 -11.39 11.24
C ASP A 38 -4.83 -10.43 10.65
N ASN A 39 -4.38 -10.72 9.43
CA ASN A 39 -3.47 -9.84 8.73
C ASN A 39 -4.13 -8.48 8.37
N ALA A 40 -5.36 -8.48 7.85
CA ALA A 40 -6.08 -7.26 7.49
C ALA A 40 -6.25 -6.32 8.69
N LEU A 41 -6.56 -6.86 9.87
CA LEU A 41 -6.75 -6.09 11.11
C LEU A 41 -5.48 -5.39 11.59
N SER A 42 -4.31 -5.80 11.13
CA SER A 42 -3.04 -5.11 11.41
C SER A 42 -3.00 -3.65 10.91
N GLY A 43 -3.82 -3.31 9.91
CA GLY A 43 -3.93 -1.96 9.34
C GLY A 43 -2.70 -1.48 8.55
N ILE A 44 -1.76 -2.38 8.21
CA ILE A 44 -0.54 -2.00 7.49
C ILE A 44 -0.70 -1.97 5.97
N TYR A 45 -1.77 -2.56 5.46
CA TYR A 45 -1.99 -2.71 4.02
C TYR A 45 -2.63 -1.48 3.40
N ASP A 46 -2.18 -1.17 2.19
CA ASP A 46 -2.75 -0.11 1.36
C ASP A 46 -3.91 -0.62 0.50
N MET A 47 -4.00 -1.96 0.31
CA MET A 47 -4.96 -2.64 -0.52
C MET A 47 -5.11 -4.09 -0.05
N ILE A 48 -6.34 -4.62 -0.14
CA ILE A 48 -6.63 -6.04 0.07
C ILE A 48 -7.22 -6.59 -1.23
N VAL A 49 -6.67 -7.70 -1.71
CA VAL A 49 -7.21 -8.51 -2.81
C VAL A 49 -7.70 -9.79 -2.16
N LEU A 50 -9.00 -10.06 -2.22
CA LEU A 50 -9.68 -11.05 -1.38
C LEU A 50 -10.55 -11.95 -2.23
N ASP A 51 -10.27 -13.25 -2.23
CA ASP A 51 -11.21 -14.22 -2.80
C ASP A 51 -12.45 -14.35 -1.89
N VAL A 52 -13.58 -14.56 -2.51
CA VAL A 52 -14.84 -14.85 -1.82
C VAL A 52 -14.88 -16.27 -1.29
N MET A 53 -14.37 -17.23 -2.07
CA MET A 53 -14.47 -18.65 -1.74
C MET A 53 -13.22 -19.16 -1.03
N LEU A 54 -13.09 -18.81 0.25
CA LEU A 54 -11.95 -19.20 1.07
C LEU A 54 -12.31 -20.29 2.08
N PRO A 55 -11.38 -21.17 2.45
CA PRO A 55 -11.53 -22.09 3.56
C PRO A 55 -11.54 -21.34 4.90
N ARG A 56 -12.08 -21.99 5.93
CA ARG A 56 -12.26 -21.55 7.32
C ARG A 56 -13.25 -20.38 7.46
N MET A 57 -13.01 -19.26 6.80
CA MET A 57 -13.89 -18.10 6.80
C MET A 57 -14.11 -17.59 5.38
N ASN A 58 -15.37 -17.42 4.98
CA ASN A 58 -15.71 -16.90 3.66
C ASN A 58 -15.24 -15.44 3.49
N GLY A 59 -14.78 -15.07 2.30
CA GLY A 59 -14.25 -13.72 2.06
C GLY A 59 -15.26 -12.58 2.29
N LEU A 60 -16.56 -12.82 2.11
CA LEU A 60 -17.57 -11.81 2.45
C LEU A 60 -17.68 -11.61 3.97
N ASP A 61 -17.48 -12.68 4.76
CA ASP A 61 -17.46 -12.57 6.22
C ASP A 61 -16.18 -11.85 6.69
N VAL A 62 -15.03 -12.17 6.08
CA VAL A 62 -13.78 -11.41 6.29
C VAL A 62 -14.00 -9.92 6.03
N LEU A 63 -14.64 -9.57 4.92
CA LEU A 63 -14.93 -8.18 4.56
C LEU A 63 -15.85 -7.50 5.59
N ARG A 64 -16.91 -8.19 6.05
CA ARG A 64 -17.82 -7.67 7.08
C ARG A 64 -17.07 -7.32 8.38
N GLU A 65 -16.20 -8.22 8.83
CA GLU A 65 -15.38 -8.00 10.03
C GLU A 65 -14.42 -6.83 9.86
N ILE A 66 -13.74 -6.72 8.72
CA ILE A 66 -12.86 -5.58 8.39
C ILE A 66 -13.66 -4.26 8.49
N ARG A 67 -14.84 -4.20 7.94
CA ARG A 67 -15.69 -2.99 7.97
C ARG A 67 -16.29 -2.72 9.35
N ALA A 68 -16.66 -3.76 10.12
CA ALA A 68 -17.09 -3.64 11.51
C ALA A 68 -16.02 -2.97 12.40
N GLN A 69 -14.73 -3.27 12.15
CA GLN A 69 -13.61 -2.62 12.82
C GLN A 69 -13.25 -1.23 12.26
N LYS A 70 -14.10 -0.68 11.38
CA LYS A 70 -13.94 0.66 10.76
C LYS A 70 -12.65 0.82 9.96
N LEU A 71 -12.08 -0.26 9.45
CA LEU A 71 -10.93 -0.20 8.55
C LEU A 71 -11.40 0.16 7.15
N ASN A 72 -10.85 1.27 6.62
CA ASN A 72 -11.18 1.81 5.31
C ASN A 72 -10.17 1.38 4.22
N THR A 73 -9.34 0.37 4.50
CA THR A 73 -8.44 -0.20 3.48
C THR A 73 -9.27 -0.67 2.29
N PRO A 74 -8.95 -0.24 1.05
CA PRO A 74 -9.67 -0.67 -0.13
C PRO A 74 -9.62 -2.18 -0.30
N VAL A 75 -10.77 -2.79 -0.61
CA VAL A 75 -10.90 -4.22 -0.85
C VAL A 75 -11.42 -4.47 -2.26
N LEU A 76 -10.62 -5.21 -3.04
CA LEU A 76 -11.02 -5.77 -4.34
C LEU A 76 -11.38 -7.25 -4.13
N LEU A 77 -12.65 -7.60 -4.35
CA LEU A 77 -13.07 -8.99 -4.33
C LEU A 77 -12.73 -9.70 -5.64
N LEU A 78 -12.11 -10.87 -5.53
CA LEU A 78 -11.95 -11.83 -6.64
C LEU A 78 -12.88 -13.00 -6.41
N THR A 79 -13.53 -13.51 -7.46
CA THR A 79 -14.46 -14.63 -7.27
C THR A 79 -14.82 -15.35 -8.57
N ALA A 80 -15.15 -16.62 -8.48
CA ALA A 80 -15.75 -17.38 -9.57
C ALA A 80 -17.25 -17.08 -9.77
N LYS A 81 -17.89 -16.38 -8.80
CA LYS A 81 -19.32 -16.04 -8.89
C LYS A 81 -19.51 -14.84 -9.81
N ASP A 82 -20.30 -15.01 -10.86
CA ASP A 82 -20.48 -14.03 -11.93
C ASP A 82 -21.90 -13.42 -11.98
N THR A 83 -22.82 -13.90 -11.13
CA THR A 83 -24.20 -13.39 -11.14
C THR A 83 -24.27 -11.93 -10.69
N VAL A 84 -25.25 -11.19 -11.22
CA VAL A 84 -25.50 -9.81 -10.83
C VAL A 84 -25.79 -9.73 -9.32
N SER A 85 -26.54 -10.71 -8.78
CA SER A 85 -26.85 -10.77 -7.34
C SER A 85 -25.60 -10.89 -6.46
N ASP A 86 -24.62 -11.72 -6.86
CA ASP A 86 -23.37 -11.88 -6.11
C ASP A 86 -22.53 -10.58 -6.12
N LYS A 87 -22.50 -9.90 -7.27
CA LYS A 87 -21.78 -8.60 -7.41
C LYS A 87 -22.42 -7.52 -6.53
N VAL A 88 -23.75 -7.41 -6.55
CA VAL A 88 -24.49 -6.46 -5.71
C VAL A 88 -24.23 -6.76 -4.24
N ASN A 89 -24.37 -8.01 -3.81
CA ASN A 89 -24.12 -8.42 -2.43
C ASN A 89 -22.67 -8.09 -1.97
N GLY A 90 -21.67 -8.35 -2.81
CA GLY A 90 -20.27 -8.01 -2.49
C GLY A 90 -20.06 -6.51 -2.27
N LEU A 91 -20.66 -5.68 -3.13
CA LEU A 91 -20.56 -4.22 -3.03
C LEU A 91 -21.34 -3.69 -1.82
N ASP A 92 -22.54 -4.22 -1.55
CA ASP A 92 -23.38 -3.82 -0.40
C ASP A 92 -22.70 -4.16 0.94
N VAL A 93 -21.92 -5.24 1.00
CA VAL A 93 -21.09 -5.61 2.17
C VAL A 93 -19.95 -4.61 2.40
N GLY A 94 -19.60 -3.80 1.41
CA GLY A 94 -18.61 -2.75 1.52
C GLY A 94 -17.31 -3.00 0.76
N ALA A 95 -17.33 -3.84 -0.29
CA ALA A 95 -16.22 -3.93 -1.22
C ALA A 95 -16.10 -2.63 -2.05
N ASP A 96 -14.88 -2.26 -2.37
CA ASP A 96 -14.62 -1.06 -3.19
C ASP A 96 -14.65 -1.38 -4.70
N ASP A 97 -14.43 -2.63 -5.07
CA ASP A 97 -14.61 -3.16 -6.43
C ASP A 97 -14.74 -4.70 -6.39
N TYR A 98 -15.17 -5.26 -7.52
CA TYR A 98 -15.48 -6.67 -7.69
C TYR A 98 -14.98 -7.15 -9.05
N MET A 99 -14.34 -8.32 -9.11
CA MET A 99 -13.79 -8.88 -10.33
C MET A 99 -14.01 -10.38 -10.41
N THR A 100 -14.51 -10.85 -11.56
CA THR A 100 -14.80 -12.27 -11.76
C THR A 100 -13.61 -13.01 -12.34
N LYS A 101 -13.38 -14.24 -11.88
CA LYS A 101 -12.46 -15.20 -12.47
C LYS A 101 -13.15 -15.91 -13.68
N PRO A 102 -12.44 -16.12 -14.82
CA PRO A 102 -11.07 -15.73 -15.11
C PRO A 102 -10.94 -14.25 -15.46
N PHE A 103 -9.81 -13.63 -15.13
CA PHE A 103 -9.53 -12.23 -15.37
C PHE A 103 -8.19 -11.99 -16.08
N SER A 104 -8.05 -10.84 -16.70
CA SER A 104 -6.80 -10.41 -17.28
C SER A 104 -5.92 -9.74 -16.22
N SER A 105 -4.61 -10.03 -16.24
CA SER A 105 -3.63 -9.39 -15.35
C SER A 105 -3.62 -7.86 -15.52
N ASP A 106 -3.82 -7.36 -16.74
CA ASP A 106 -3.84 -5.92 -17.00
C ASP A 106 -5.08 -5.25 -16.40
N GLU A 107 -6.26 -5.93 -16.46
CA GLU A 107 -7.48 -5.44 -15.82
C GLU A 107 -7.32 -5.40 -14.30
N LEU A 108 -6.83 -6.49 -13.69
CA LEU A 108 -6.55 -6.55 -12.25
C LEU A 108 -5.66 -5.38 -11.81
N LEU A 109 -4.55 -5.18 -12.49
CA LEU A 109 -3.62 -4.09 -12.18
C LEU A 109 -4.25 -2.71 -12.40
N ALA A 110 -5.12 -2.54 -13.40
CA ALA A 110 -5.82 -1.28 -13.63
C ALA A 110 -6.81 -0.95 -12.50
N ARG A 111 -7.57 -1.96 -12.02
CA ARG A 111 -8.50 -1.82 -10.89
C ARG A 111 -7.77 -1.50 -9.59
N ILE A 112 -6.70 -2.23 -9.29
CA ILE A 112 -5.84 -1.96 -8.11
C ILE A 112 -5.34 -0.51 -8.14
N ARG A 113 -4.81 -0.03 -9.28
CA ARG A 113 -4.36 1.37 -9.39
C ARG A 113 -5.51 2.37 -9.21
N SER A 114 -6.70 2.05 -9.73
CA SER A 114 -7.89 2.92 -9.61
C SER A 114 -8.34 3.05 -8.16
N LEU A 115 -8.45 1.93 -7.44
CA LEU A 115 -8.85 1.90 -6.03
C LEU A 115 -7.84 2.61 -5.14
N TYR A 116 -6.56 2.32 -5.34
CA TYR A 116 -5.49 2.97 -4.59
C TYR A 116 -5.50 4.50 -4.74
N ARG A 117 -5.73 4.98 -5.96
CA ARG A 117 -5.83 6.41 -6.28
C ARG A 117 -7.02 7.08 -5.58
N ARG A 118 -8.20 6.44 -5.54
CA ARG A 118 -9.40 6.97 -4.87
C ARG A 118 -9.16 7.17 -3.37
N ASN A 119 -8.48 6.23 -2.73
CA ASN A 119 -8.24 6.28 -1.28
C ASN A 119 -7.14 7.29 -0.88
N ALA A 120 -6.22 7.60 -1.77
CA ALA A 120 -5.07 8.46 -1.48
C ALA A 120 -5.33 9.97 -1.68
N ASN A 121 -6.57 10.40 -2.01
CA ASN A 121 -6.86 11.79 -2.46
C ASN A 121 -5.91 12.28 -3.58
N VAL A 122 -5.40 11.35 -4.41
CA VAL A 122 -4.45 11.65 -5.48
C VAL A 122 -5.20 12.22 -6.67
N ILE A 123 -5.14 13.52 -6.82
CA ILE A 123 -5.71 14.27 -7.95
C ILE A 123 -4.96 13.88 -9.23
N PHE A 124 -5.65 13.33 -10.18
CA PHE A 124 -5.46 13.20 -11.64
C PHE A 124 -4.15 12.67 -12.25
N GLU A 125 -2.97 12.58 -11.58
CA GLU A 125 -1.72 12.26 -12.28
C GLU A 125 -0.83 11.15 -11.69
N ASN A 126 -1.33 10.28 -10.81
CA ASN A 126 -0.51 9.23 -10.18
C ASN A 126 0.75 9.79 -9.47
N VAL A 127 0.61 10.96 -8.89
CA VAL A 127 1.65 11.68 -8.15
C VAL A 127 1.18 12.06 -6.75
N LEU A 128 2.10 12.06 -5.80
CA LEU A 128 1.92 12.66 -4.48
C LEU A 128 2.71 13.95 -4.41
N THR A 129 2.08 15.02 -3.95
CA THR A 129 2.73 16.33 -3.80
C THR A 129 2.72 16.77 -2.34
N TRP A 130 3.81 17.37 -1.89
CA TRP A 130 3.89 18.06 -0.62
C TRP A 130 4.93 19.18 -0.73
N SER A 131 4.53 20.43 -0.52
CA SER A 131 5.35 21.62 -0.74
C SER A 131 5.95 21.63 -2.16
N ASP A 132 7.28 21.68 -2.30
CA ASP A 132 8.00 21.69 -3.57
C ASP A 132 8.34 20.29 -4.11
N LEU A 133 7.90 19.24 -3.45
CA LEU A 133 8.14 17.85 -3.85
C LEU A 133 6.96 17.25 -4.59
N THR A 134 7.27 16.47 -5.62
CA THR A 134 6.32 15.64 -6.36
C THR A 134 6.89 14.24 -6.54
N LEU A 135 6.21 13.22 -6.03
CA LEU A 135 6.59 11.81 -6.19
C LEU A 135 5.68 11.15 -7.21
N ASN A 136 6.24 10.69 -8.32
CA ASN A 136 5.50 9.90 -9.30
C ASN A 136 5.45 8.43 -8.84
N LEU A 137 4.22 7.94 -8.60
CA LEU A 137 3.98 6.60 -8.08
C LEU A 137 4.19 5.49 -9.11
N SER A 138 4.19 5.83 -10.41
CA SER A 138 4.43 4.86 -11.49
C SER A 138 5.90 4.71 -11.83
N THR A 139 6.65 5.83 -11.88
CA THR A 139 8.06 5.84 -12.30
C THR A 139 9.02 5.72 -11.13
N TYR A 140 8.54 5.92 -9.90
CA TYR A 140 9.35 5.96 -8.67
C TYR A 140 10.35 7.14 -8.66
N GLU A 141 9.99 8.21 -9.34
CA GLU A 141 10.81 9.41 -9.41
C GLU A 141 10.27 10.49 -8.47
N LEU A 142 11.17 11.05 -7.69
CA LEU A 142 10.94 12.21 -6.84
C LEU A 142 11.45 13.44 -7.56
N PHE A 143 10.59 14.44 -7.73
CA PHE A 143 10.88 15.70 -8.39
C PHE A 143 10.88 16.86 -7.38
N CYS A 144 11.75 17.84 -7.64
CA CYS A 144 11.77 19.16 -7.01
C CYS A 144 12.16 20.18 -8.06
N GLY A 145 11.21 20.95 -8.58
CA GLY A 145 11.42 21.83 -9.70
C GLY A 145 11.94 21.08 -10.94
N LYS A 146 13.17 21.40 -11.40
CA LYS A 146 13.81 20.75 -12.56
C LYS A 146 14.66 19.54 -12.18
N ASN A 147 14.86 19.27 -10.92
CA ASN A 147 15.69 18.18 -10.43
C ASN A 147 14.84 16.94 -10.16
N SER A 148 15.36 15.76 -10.46
CA SER A 148 14.69 14.49 -10.13
C SER A 148 15.68 13.42 -9.68
N PHE A 149 15.18 12.47 -8.87
CA PHE A 149 15.88 11.25 -8.51
C PHE A 149 14.96 10.05 -8.63
N LYS A 150 15.43 9.01 -9.29
CA LYS A 150 14.80 7.69 -9.23
C LYS A 150 15.12 7.06 -7.88
N LEU A 151 14.06 6.66 -7.14
CA LEU A 151 14.20 6.06 -5.83
C LEU A 151 14.26 4.54 -5.93
N GLY A 152 15.07 3.92 -5.05
CA GLY A 152 14.97 2.49 -4.78
C GLY A 152 13.64 2.15 -4.08
N LEU A 153 13.24 0.87 -4.09
CA LEU A 153 11.93 0.46 -3.58
C LEU A 153 11.67 0.93 -2.13
N LYS A 154 12.63 0.74 -1.23
CA LYS A 154 12.49 1.13 0.19
C LYS A 154 12.51 2.65 0.39
N GLU A 155 13.35 3.37 -0.38
CA GLU A 155 13.36 4.84 -0.39
C GLU A 155 12.02 5.39 -0.88
N PHE A 156 11.46 4.80 -1.96
CA PHE A 156 10.16 5.15 -2.51
C PHE A 156 9.06 4.93 -1.48
N SER A 157 8.98 3.73 -0.89
CA SER A 157 7.96 3.42 0.12
C SER A 157 8.04 4.35 1.32
N MET A 158 9.25 4.70 1.76
CA MET A 158 9.46 5.64 2.86
C MET A 158 9.04 7.07 2.49
N MET A 159 9.42 7.55 1.30
CA MET A 159 9.03 8.88 0.82
C MET A 159 7.53 8.98 0.59
N GLU A 160 6.91 7.93 0.05
CA GLU A 160 5.47 7.84 -0.12
C GLU A 160 4.73 7.98 1.23
N LEU A 161 5.19 7.27 2.28
CA LEU A 161 4.64 7.39 3.63
C LEU A 161 4.80 8.82 4.18
N PHE A 162 5.96 9.43 3.99
CA PHE A 162 6.16 10.80 4.42
C PHE A 162 5.24 11.79 3.70
N LEU A 163 5.13 11.71 2.38
CA LEU A 163 4.29 12.63 1.61
C LEU A 163 2.79 12.46 1.92
N LYS A 164 2.33 11.24 2.20
CA LYS A 164 0.94 10.97 2.62
C LYS A 164 0.62 11.54 4.01
N ASN A 165 1.61 11.63 4.89
CA ASN A 165 1.42 12.06 6.27
C ASN A 165 1.88 13.51 6.52
N GLY A 166 2.70 14.09 5.65
CA GLY A 166 3.20 15.46 5.75
C GLY A 166 3.94 15.70 7.08
N SER A 167 3.45 16.68 7.84
CA SER A 167 4.03 17.06 9.14
C SER A 167 3.65 16.13 10.31
N ARG A 168 2.82 15.10 10.07
CA ARG A 168 2.50 14.12 11.13
C ARG A 168 3.71 13.24 11.40
N ILE A 169 3.96 12.96 12.69
CA ILE A 169 5.10 12.14 13.11
C ILE A 169 4.78 10.67 12.84
N LEU A 170 5.68 10.01 12.13
CA LEU A 170 5.69 8.57 11.95
C LEU A 170 6.71 7.94 12.89
N SER A 171 6.29 7.02 13.75
CA SER A 171 7.21 6.30 14.65
C SER A 171 8.14 5.38 13.84
N LYS A 172 9.30 5.04 14.42
CA LYS A 172 10.22 4.08 13.79
C LYS A 172 9.53 2.72 13.56
N ASP A 173 8.76 2.25 14.54
CA ASP A 173 8.03 0.98 14.45
C ASP A 173 7.00 1.01 13.31
N THR A 174 6.26 2.11 13.16
CA THR A 174 5.34 2.29 12.03
C THR A 174 6.07 2.22 10.69
N LEU A 175 7.24 2.85 10.58
CA LEU A 175 8.05 2.80 9.36
C LEU A 175 8.58 1.40 9.09
N ILE A 176 9.08 0.69 10.12
CA ILE A 176 9.56 -0.68 10.00
C ILE A 176 8.43 -1.59 9.50
N VAL A 177 7.32 -1.61 10.21
CA VAL A 177 6.20 -2.50 9.89
C VAL A 177 5.65 -2.22 8.49
N LYS A 178 5.45 -0.96 8.12
CA LYS A 178 4.89 -0.60 6.80
C LYS A 178 5.85 -0.83 5.63
N ILE A 179 7.16 -0.78 5.84
CA ILE A 179 8.16 -0.88 4.77
C ILE A 179 8.77 -2.29 4.69
N TRP A 180 8.97 -2.95 5.83
CA TRP A 180 9.61 -4.28 5.88
C TRP A 180 8.66 -5.40 6.28
N GLY A 181 7.59 -5.12 7.05
CA GLY A 181 6.64 -6.09 7.56
C GLY A 181 6.88 -6.49 9.01
N TYR A 182 5.93 -7.21 9.61
CA TYR A 182 6.02 -7.64 11.00
C TYR A 182 7.10 -8.68 11.27
N GLU A 183 7.32 -9.61 10.34
CA GLU A 183 8.27 -10.72 10.46
C GLU A 183 9.68 -10.36 9.98
N SER A 184 9.97 -9.08 9.78
CA SER A 184 11.28 -8.70 9.28
C SER A 184 12.28 -8.51 10.41
N ASP A 185 13.51 -8.98 10.20
CA ASP A 185 14.67 -8.68 11.07
C ASP A 185 15.15 -7.23 10.92
N ALA A 186 14.32 -6.34 10.35
CA ALA A 186 14.68 -4.95 10.18
C ALA A 186 14.71 -4.22 11.52
N GLU A 187 15.87 -3.70 11.86
CA GLU A 187 16.10 -2.93 13.08
C GLU A 187 15.93 -1.42 12.84
N ASN A 188 15.89 -0.66 13.94
CA ASN A 188 15.85 0.81 13.93
C ASN A 188 16.94 1.44 13.06
N ASN A 189 18.10 0.82 12.95
CA ASN A 189 19.22 1.26 12.12
C ASN A 189 18.85 1.32 10.62
N ASN A 190 18.01 0.41 10.15
CA ASN A 190 17.57 0.41 8.75
C ASN A 190 16.79 1.68 8.42
N VAL A 191 15.89 2.12 9.31
CA VAL A 191 15.13 3.37 9.13
C VAL A 191 16.08 4.56 9.04
N GLU A 192 17.09 4.63 9.93
CA GLU A 192 18.06 5.73 9.97
C GLU A 192 18.88 5.83 8.69
N VAL A 193 19.30 4.68 8.15
CA VAL A 193 20.04 4.61 6.87
C VAL A 193 19.20 5.19 5.73
N TYR A 194 17.96 4.75 5.57
CA TYR A 194 17.10 5.23 4.48
C TYR A 194 16.68 6.70 4.67
N VAL A 195 16.44 7.14 5.89
CA VAL A 195 16.24 8.57 6.20
C VAL A 195 17.47 9.38 5.80
N SER A 196 18.69 8.88 6.07
CA SER A 196 19.93 9.55 5.67
C SER A 196 20.05 9.65 4.14
N PHE A 197 19.73 8.58 3.40
CA PHE A 197 19.74 8.61 1.93
C PHE A 197 18.73 9.63 1.38
N LEU A 198 17.51 9.65 1.88
CA LEU A 198 16.50 10.60 1.45
C LEU A 198 16.91 12.04 1.78
N ARG A 199 17.48 12.30 2.97
CA ARG A 199 18.00 13.64 3.34
C ARG A 199 19.07 14.13 2.37
N LYS A 200 20.01 13.26 1.97
CA LYS A 200 21.04 13.60 0.98
C LYS A 200 20.43 13.97 -0.38
N LYS A 201 19.41 13.22 -0.84
CA LYS A 201 18.71 13.51 -2.10
C LYS A 201 17.95 14.83 -2.03
N LEU A 202 17.20 15.07 -0.95
CA LEU A 202 16.48 16.33 -0.74
C LEU A 202 17.43 17.54 -0.70
N ALA A 203 18.57 17.40 -0.04
CA ALA A 203 19.59 18.45 0.01
C ALA A 203 20.20 18.72 -1.37
N HIS A 204 20.50 17.64 -2.16
CA HIS A 204 21.02 17.77 -3.52
C HIS A 204 20.02 18.47 -4.45
N MET A 205 18.72 18.19 -4.31
CA MET A 205 17.65 18.85 -5.07
C MET A 205 17.40 20.30 -4.61
N LYS A 206 18.01 20.74 -3.52
CA LYS A 206 17.77 22.04 -2.89
C LYS A 206 16.29 22.25 -2.52
N SER A 207 15.63 21.16 -2.10
CA SER A 207 14.24 21.21 -1.68
C SER A 207 14.08 22.06 -0.39
N LYS A 208 12.95 22.77 -0.31
CA LYS A 208 12.51 23.42 0.93
C LYS A 208 12.07 22.42 1.98
N VAL A 209 11.84 21.17 1.59
CA VAL A 209 11.41 20.11 2.50
C VAL A 209 12.61 19.45 3.17
N ALA A 210 12.48 19.20 4.48
CA ALA A 210 13.40 18.40 5.26
C ALA A 210 12.67 17.27 5.98
N ILE A 211 13.39 16.15 6.22
CA ILE A 211 12.92 15.11 7.13
C ILE A 211 13.44 15.46 8.54
N LYS A 212 12.53 15.87 9.42
CA LYS A 212 12.82 16.20 10.81
C LYS A 212 12.88 14.95 11.67
N THR A 213 13.84 14.89 12.59
CA THR A 213 13.86 13.89 13.67
C THR A 213 13.17 14.46 14.89
N VAL A 214 12.15 13.75 15.37
CA VAL A 214 11.54 14.02 16.68
C VAL A 214 12.12 12.98 17.65
N ARG A 215 13.05 13.45 18.50
CA ARG A 215 13.84 12.58 19.40
C ARG A 215 12.91 11.70 20.26
N GLY A 216 13.18 10.40 20.29
CA GLY A 216 12.42 9.43 21.07
C GLY A 216 11.04 9.06 20.47
N VAL A 217 10.60 9.72 19.37
CA VAL A 217 9.27 9.50 18.77
C VAL A 217 9.36 8.98 17.35
N GLY A 218 10.05 9.70 16.44
CA GLY A 218 10.09 9.30 15.03
C GLY A 218 10.52 10.41 14.08
N TYR A 219 9.91 10.43 12.89
CA TYR A 219 10.24 11.35 11.81
C TYR A 219 8.99 11.97 11.18
N CYS A 220 9.10 13.18 10.66
CA CYS A 220 8.06 13.86 9.88
C CYS A 220 8.69 14.75 8.81
N LEU A 221 7.88 15.28 7.88
CA LEU A 221 8.32 16.34 6.99
C LEU A 221 8.14 17.70 7.68
N GLU A 222 9.04 18.62 7.36
CA GLU A 222 8.90 20.04 7.69
C GLU A 222 9.41 20.91 6.54
N GLU A 223 8.87 22.11 6.38
CA GLU A 223 9.43 23.12 5.48
C GLU A 223 10.53 23.89 6.20
N LYS A 224 11.66 24.07 5.51
CA LYS A 224 12.73 24.96 5.94
C LYS A 224 12.27 26.40 5.70
N GLU A 225 12.43 27.25 6.67
CA GLU A 225 12.29 28.69 6.54
C GLU A 225 13.29 29.29 5.54
#